data_ffd4df59719970e1dc978554639bbdc7
#
_entry.id   ffd4df59719970e1dc978554639bbdc7
#
_cell.length_a   1.000
_cell.length_b   1.000
_cell.length_c   1.000
_cell.angle_alpha   90.00
_cell.angle_beta   90.00
_cell.angle_gamma   90.00
#
_symmetry.space_group_name_H-M   'P 1'
#
loop_
_entity.id
_entity.type
_entity.pdbx_description
1 polymer ?
#
loop_
_entity_poly.entity_id
_entity_poly.type
_entity_poly.pdbx_seq_one_letter_code
_entity_poly.pdbx_strand_id
1 'polypeptide(L)'
;DKLASEVILKLKNKNPNIEYLSVGGSNLKNLGIDSIFDLKEITYLGFTSVLFNIFKIRKKINITIKEIIKFNPDILFSVDSPDFTMRVASKVKKINSKIKTIHYVAPQVWVWRKNRVKKIKKFIDHMLLLFDFEKKYFDEENIKNSFVGHPLIEHKNIRTNLDNLIATDKKIISLFPGSRKSEILVLVPILLDFIKIMNIKNYDYSFVFHSTDENKELIVNNVKDSKIENIDVISDDNIKSKILSSSIFAVCKSGTVSLQVCSANVPSIIIYKLNIINFMIFKFLVN
;
A
#
# COMPACT_ATOMS: atom_id res chain seq x y z
N ASP A 1 1.38 7.27 4.84
CA ASP A 1 1.47 8.71 4.74
C ASP A 1 0.29 9.30 3.96
N LYS A 2 0.03 8.88 2.69
CA LYS A 2 -1.06 9.37 1.83
C LYS A 2 -2.45 9.28 2.50
N LEU A 3 -2.83 8.10 3.01
CA LEU A 3 -4.12 7.93 3.71
C LEU A 3 -4.28 8.85 4.92
N ALA A 4 -3.21 9.05 5.69
CA ALA A 4 -3.23 9.95 6.83
C ALA A 4 -3.41 11.41 6.39
N SER A 5 -2.70 11.86 5.34
CA SER A 5 -2.81 13.23 4.84
C SER A 5 -4.20 13.56 4.29
N GLU A 6 -4.86 12.63 3.63
CA GLU A 6 -6.24 12.79 3.13
C GLU A 6 -7.24 13.00 4.29
N VAL A 7 -7.11 12.22 5.37
CA VAL A 7 -7.94 12.37 6.59
C VAL A 7 -7.68 13.73 7.25
N ILE A 8 -6.39 14.09 7.43
CA ILE A 8 -6.00 15.34 8.10
C ILE A 8 -6.46 16.55 7.30
N LEU A 9 -6.35 16.51 5.96
CA LEU A 9 -6.84 17.61 5.12
C LEU A 9 -8.34 17.86 5.35
N LYS A 10 -9.15 16.80 5.39
CA LYS A 10 -10.59 16.90 5.68
C LYS A 10 -10.86 17.41 7.12
N LEU A 11 -10.03 17.01 8.09
CA LEU A 11 -10.15 17.48 9.47
C LEU A 11 -9.79 18.96 9.62
N LYS A 12 -8.69 19.42 9.01
CA LYS A 12 -8.28 20.83 9.02
C LYS A 12 -9.38 21.74 8.45
N ASN A 13 -10.04 21.31 7.38
CA ASN A 13 -11.13 22.05 6.78
C ASN A 13 -12.37 22.17 7.68
N LYS A 14 -12.59 21.17 8.54
CA LYS A 14 -13.74 21.17 9.48
C LYS A 14 -13.43 21.85 10.82
N ASN A 15 -12.21 21.71 11.29
CA ASN A 15 -11.76 22.27 12.57
C ASN A 15 -10.28 22.71 12.45
N PRO A 16 -10.03 23.99 12.19
CA PRO A 16 -8.68 24.53 12.01
C PRO A 16 -7.84 24.56 13.30
N ASN A 17 -8.47 24.45 14.47
CA ASN A 17 -7.80 24.57 15.76
C ASN A 17 -7.21 23.26 16.30
N ILE A 18 -7.13 22.22 15.48
CA ILE A 18 -6.52 20.95 15.87
C ILE A 18 -5.00 21.07 15.83
N GLU A 19 -4.37 20.75 16.93
CA GLU A 19 -2.91 20.59 17.01
C GLU A 19 -2.49 19.18 16.62
N TYR A 20 -1.37 19.05 15.90
CA TYR A 20 -0.89 17.78 15.37
C TYR A 20 0.53 17.49 15.81
N LEU A 21 0.76 16.28 16.31
CA LEU A 21 2.07 15.66 16.47
C LEU A 21 2.14 14.44 15.56
N SER A 22 3.15 14.31 14.70
CA SER A 22 3.15 13.25 13.71
C SER A 22 4.44 12.43 13.62
N VAL A 23 4.28 11.18 13.19
CA VAL A 23 5.30 10.39 12.51
C VAL A 23 4.78 10.12 11.11
N GLY A 24 5.27 10.86 10.13
CA GLY A 24 4.77 10.84 8.77
C GLY A 24 5.86 11.20 7.75
N GLY A 25 5.48 11.25 6.49
CA GLY A 25 6.37 11.56 5.37
C GLY A 25 6.03 12.89 4.70
N SER A 26 6.40 12.98 3.42
CA SER A 26 6.28 14.19 2.61
C SER A 26 4.84 14.72 2.48
N ASN A 27 3.84 13.83 2.44
CA ASN A 27 2.44 14.25 2.30
C ASN A 27 1.95 15.03 3.54
N LEU A 28 2.35 14.61 4.76
CA LEU A 28 2.03 15.36 5.98
C LEU A 28 2.84 16.66 6.07
N LYS A 29 4.12 16.62 5.65
CA LYS A 29 4.96 17.82 5.59
C LYS A 29 4.38 18.88 4.65
N ASN A 30 3.82 18.49 3.51
CA ASN A 30 3.14 19.39 2.58
C ASN A 30 1.87 20.04 3.18
N LEU A 31 1.32 19.45 4.23
CA LEU A 31 0.22 20.03 5.03
C LEU A 31 0.72 20.90 6.19
N GLY A 32 2.02 21.17 6.28
CA GLY A 32 2.62 21.94 7.37
C GLY A 32 2.75 21.18 8.69
N ILE A 33 2.79 19.84 8.65
CA ILE A 33 2.91 18.99 9.84
C ILE A 33 4.26 18.26 9.79
N ASP A 34 5.18 18.70 10.64
CA ASP A 34 6.49 18.08 10.74
C ASP A 34 6.43 16.72 11.45
N SER A 35 7.33 15.83 11.06
CA SER A 35 7.47 14.51 11.65
C SER A 35 8.48 14.53 12.80
N ILE A 36 8.24 13.76 13.87
CA ILE A 36 9.18 13.56 14.98
C ILE A 36 10.54 13.04 14.49
N PHE A 37 10.54 12.23 13.41
CA PHE A 37 11.73 11.72 12.72
C PHE A 37 11.37 11.32 11.29
N ASP A 38 12.36 11.07 10.43
CA ASP A 38 12.13 10.65 9.05
C ASP A 38 11.45 9.28 9.00
N LEU A 39 10.29 9.19 8.32
CA LEU A 39 9.53 7.94 8.15
C LEU A 39 10.37 6.81 7.55
N LYS A 40 11.36 7.14 6.71
CA LYS A 40 12.31 6.17 6.12
C LYS A 40 13.07 5.37 7.18
N GLU A 41 13.27 5.93 8.38
CA GLU A 41 13.97 5.26 9.46
C GLU A 41 13.22 4.07 10.09
N ILE A 42 11.93 3.93 9.81
CA ILE A 42 11.08 2.80 10.26
C ILE A 42 10.49 2.00 9.11
N THR A 43 10.72 2.42 7.86
CA THR A 43 10.21 1.74 6.66
C THR A 43 11.20 0.69 6.19
N TYR A 44 11.20 -0.46 6.84
CA TYR A 44 12.03 -1.60 6.45
C TYR A 44 11.23 -2.59 5.60
N LEU A 45 11.84 -3.07 4.52
CA LEU A 45 11.23 -3.97 3.57
C LEU A 45 11.77 -5.39 3.72
N GLY A 46 10.86 -6.34 4.00
CA GLY A 46 11.20 -7.76 4.16
C GLY A 46 11.52 -8.16 5.60
N PHE A 47 11.31 -9.45 5.87
CA PHE A 47 11.42 -10.03 7.22
C PHE A 47 12.84 -9.91 7.79
N THR A 48 13.85 -10.15 6.96
CA THR A 48 15.27 -10.10 7.37
C THR A 48 15.71 -8.69 7.74
N SER A 49 15.32 -7.67 6.96
CA SER A 49 15.69 -6.27 7.24
C SER A 49 15.04 -5.75 8.54
N VAL A 50 13.83 -6.18 8.84
CA VAL A 50 13.17 -5.87 10.12
C VAL A 50 13.92 -6.51 11.28
N LEU A 51 14.38 -7.76 11.14
CA LEU A 51 15.11 -8.47 12.18
C LEU A 51 16.44 -7.78 12.52
N PHE A 52 17.23 -7.40 11.50
CA PHE A 52 18.49 -6.68 11.70
C PHE A 52 18.33 -5.27 12.30
N ASN A 53 17.18 -4.62 12.10
CA ASN A 53 16.91 -3.26 12.58
C ASN A 53 16.00 -3.20 13.81
N ILE A 54 15.75 -4.30 14.49
CA ILE A 54 14.81 -4.38 15.61
C ILE A 54 15.16 -3.41 16.75
N PHE A 55 16.45 -3.19 17.03
CA PHE A 55 16.90 -2.23 18.05
C PHE A 55 16.62 -0.78 17.64
N LYS A 56 16.82 -0.44 16.37
CA LYS A 56 16.50 0.90 15.83
C LYS A 56 14.98 1.15 15.89
N ILE A 57 14.18 0.17 15.48
CA ILE A 57 12.72 0.24 15.54
C ILE A 57 12.26 0.43 17.00
N ARG A 58 12.81 -0.32 17.94
CA ARG A 58 12.50 -0.17 19.38
C ARG A 58 12.84 1.21 19.91
N LYS A 59 14.01 1.77 19.52
CA LYS A 59 14.42 3.14 19.89
C LYS A 59 13.38 4.15 19.37
N LYS A 60 12.98 4.04 18.09
CA LYS A 60 11.98 4.96 17.50
C LYS A 60 10.59 4.80 18.13
N ILE A 61 10.15 3.60 18.47
CA ILE A 61 8.93 3.37 19.25
C ILE A 61 8.99 4.12 20.58
N ASN A 62 10.10 4.01 21.32
CA ASN A 62 10.24 4.67 22.62
C ASN A 62 10.28 6.21 22.50
N ILE A 63 10.94 6.76 21.47
CA ILE A 63 10.92 8.20 21.17
C ILE A 63 9.47 8.64 20.89
N THR A 64 8.77 7.94 20.00
CA THR A 64 7.38 8.27 19.67
C THR A 64 6.48 8.27 20.90
N ILE A 65 6.61 7.25 21.77
CA ILE A 65 5.82 7.18 23.00
C ILE A 65 6.13 8.37 23.92
N LYS A 66 7.42 8.71 24.10
CA LYS A 66 7.82 9.85 24.94
C LYS A 66 7.21 11.15 24.42
N GLU A 67 7.29 11.41 23.13
CA GLU A 67 6.71 12.63 22.53
C GLU A 67 5.18 12.66 22.62
N ILE A 68 4.49 11.52 22.40
CA ILE A 68 3.03 11.42 22.55
C ILE A 68 2.60 11.74 24.01
N ILE A 69 3.29 11.17 24.99
CA ILE A 69 2.95 11.41 26.40
C ILE A 69 3.22 12.85 26.80
N LYS A 70 4.31 13.46 26.30
CA LYS A 70 4.63 14.88 26.51
C LYS A 70 3.59 15.80 25.86
N PHE A 71 3.16 15.48 24.64
CA PHE A 71 2.14 16.23 23.89
C PHE A 71 0.74 16.08 24.50
N ASN A 72 0.49 14.92 25.16
CA ASN A 72 -0.77 14.58 25.82
C ASN A 72 -2.03 14.77 24.96
N PRO A 73 -2.11 14.10 23.79
CA PRO A 73 -3.23 14.29 22.86
C PRO A 73 -4.52 13.68 23.40
N ASP A 74 -5.66 14.18 22.92
CA ASP A 74 -6.97 13.56 23.14
C ASP A 74 -7.09 12.24 22.36
N ILE A 75 -6.51 12.22 21.14
CA ILE A 75 -6.62 11.09 20.20
C ILE A 75 -5.24 10.69 19.66
N LEU A 76 -4.91 9.42 19.78
CA LEU A 76 -3.85 8.77 19.02
C LEU A 76 -4.45 8.09 17.79
N PHE A 77 -4.30 8.75 16.64
CA PHE A 77 -4.72 8.21 15.35
C PHE A 77 -3.54 7.53 14.65
N SER A 78 -3.66 6.26 14.32
CA SER A 78 -2.62 5.48 13.66
C SER A 78 -3.13 4.84 12.37
N VAL A 79 -2.27 4.78 11.35
CA VAL A 79 -2.62 4.30 10.02
C VAL A 79 -1.65 3.23 9.58
N ASP A 80 -2.15 2.03 9.28
CA ASP A 80 -1.35 0.89 8.78
C ASP A 80 -0.12 0.56 9.66
N SER A 81 0.90 -0.09 9.10
CA SER A 81 2.17 -0.45 9.78
C SER A 81 1.99 -1.05 11.18
N PRO A 82 1.19 -2.11 11.34
CA PRO A 82 0.75 -2.60 12.63
C PRO A 82 1.89 -3.07 13.55
N ASP A 83 3.06 -3.39 13.01
CA ASP A 83 4.22 -3.79 13.82
C ASP A 83 4.86 -2.61 14.55
N PHE A 84 4.69 -1.39 14.06
CA PHE A 84 5.09 -0.17 14.73
C PHE A 84 3.92 0.43 15.51
N THR A 85 2.83 0.74 14.83
CA THR A 85 1.69 1.52 15.36
C THR A 85 0.99 0.81 16.52
N MET A 86 0.76 -0.50 16.45
CA MET A 86 0.15 -1.27 17.53
C MET A 86 1.03 -1.34 18.79
N ARG A 87 2.36 -1.36 18.62
CA ARG A 87 3.29 -1.33 19.76
C ARG A 87 3.29 0.03 20.45
N VAL A 88 3.23 1.11 19.68
CA VAL A 88 3.08 2.47 20.22
C VAL A 88 1.75 2.59 20.96
N ALA A 89 0.63 2.28 20.30
CA ALA A 89 -0.71 2.37 20.90
C ALA A 89 -0.82 1.55 22.20
N SER A 90 -0.31 0.31 22.20
CA SER A 90 -0.34 -0.54 23.40
C SER A 90 0.43 0.04 24.56
N LYS A 91 1.58 0.68 24.34
CA LYS A 91 2.38 1.30 25.41
C LYS A 91 1.78 2.62 25.87
N VAL A 92 1.31 3.46 24.94
CA VAL A 92 0.63 4.72 25.25
C VAL A 92 -0.60 4.46 26.10
N LYS A 93 -1.44 3.50 25.72
CA LYS A 93 -2.66 3.15 26.46
C LYS A 93 -2.39 2.63 27.87
N LYS A 94 -1.24 1.95 28.09
CA LYS A 94 -0.81 1.52 29.43
C LYS A 94 -0.36 2.69 30.31
N ILE A 95 0.27 3.73 29.73
CA ILE A 95 0.76 4.89 30.47
C ILE A 95 -0.38 5.88 30.74
N ASN A 96 -1.19 6.18 29.72
CA ASN A 96 -2.31 7.06 29.82
C ASN A 96 -3.54 6.45 29.11
N SER A 97 -4.43 5.85 29.91
CA SER A 97 -5.65 5.18 29.41
C SER A 97 -6.71 6.17 28.89
N LYS A 98 -6.60 7.47 29.21
CA LYS A 98 -7.55 8.51 28.77
C LYS A 98 -7.38 8.84 27.28
N ILE A 99 -6.19 8.71 26.73
CA ILE A 99 -5.93 8.93 25.31
C ILE A 99 -6.76 7.94 24.48
N LYS A 100 -7.64 8.44 23.62
CA LYS A 100 -8.44 7.60 22.72
C LYS A 100 -7.55 7.10 21.57
N THR A 101 -7.62 5.80 21.30
CA THR A 101 -6.79 5.16 20.27
C THR A 101 -7.66 4.72 19.12
N ILE A 102 -7.41 5.28 17.93
CA ILE A 102 -8.11 4.95 16.70
C ILE A 102 -7.08 4.41 15.70
N HIS A 103 -7.38 3.28 15.10
CA HIS A 103 -6.50 2.67 14.08
C HIS A 103 -7.22 2.52 12.76
N TYR A 104 -6.61 3.00 11.70
CA TYR A 104 -7.10 2.92 10.34
C TYR A 104 -6.25 1.93 9.54
N VAL A 105 -6.88 1.09 8.74
CA VAL A 105 -6.32 -0.07 8.02
C VAL A 105 -6.03 -1.24 8.96
N ALA A 106 -7.02 -2.09 9.13
CA ALA A 106 -6.93 -3.26 10.02
C ALA A 106 -5.76 -4.19 9.64
N PRO A 107 -5.05 -4.74 10.63
CA PRO A 107 -4.08 -5.79 10.35
C PRO A 107 -4.79 -7.04 9.81
N GLN A 108 -4.16 -7.74 8.87
CA GLN A 108 -4.71 -8.92 8.20
C GLN A 108 -4.84 -10.11 9.17
N VAL A 109 -5.79 -10.05 10.09
CA VAL A 109 -6.01 -11.05 11.14
C VAL A 109 -6.67 -12.34 10.63
N TRP A 110 -7.32 -12.28 9.47
CA TRP A 110 -8.01 -13.40 8.83
C TRP A 110 -7.09 -14.43 8.16
N VAL A 111 -5.83 -14.06 7.87
CA VAL A 111 -4.89 -14.94 7.18
C VAL A 111 -4.23 -15.92 8.14
N TRP A 112 -3.67 -15.45 9.29
CA TRP A 112 -2.80 -16.29 10.10
C TRP A 112 -2.66 -15.91 11.61
N ARG A 113 -3.32 -14.84 12.06
CA ARG A 113 -3.16 -14.33 13.44
C ARG A 113 -4.48 -14.00 14.13
N LYS A 114 -5.48 -14.88 14.09
CA LYS A 114 -6.79 -14.67 14.72
C LYS A 114 -6.69 -14.21 16.19
N ASN A 115 -5.79 -14.81 16.97
CA ASN A 115 -5.55 -14.42 18.37
C ASN A 115 -4.98 -13.00 18.55
N ARG A 116 -4.56 -12.31 17.46
CA ARG A 116 -4.10 -10.93 17.53
C ARG A 116 -5.24 -9.98 17.85
N VAL A 117 -6.45 -10.27 17.40
CA VAL A 117 -7.64 -9.44 17.66
C VAL A 117 -7.89 -9.30 19.16
N LYS A 118 -7.85 -10.40 19.93
CA LYS A 118 -7.98 -10.39 21.41
C LYS A 118 -6.98 -9.45 22.10
N LYS A 119 -5.76 -9.35 21.55
CA LYS A 119 -4.74 -8.45 22.08
C LYS A 119 -5.02 -7.00 21.72
N ILE A 120 -5.51 -6.74 20.49
CA ILE A 120 -5.84 -5.40 19.99
C ILE A 120 -6.92 -4.74 20.83
N LYS A 121 -7.94 -5.49 21.25
CA LYS A 121 -9.01 -5.04 22.14
C LYS A 121 -8.52 -4.29 23.40
N LYS A 122 -7.33 -4.63 23.90
CA LYS A 122 -6.79 -4.05 25.14
C LYS A 122 -6.26 -2.63 24.98
N PHE A 123 -6.06 -2.16 23.73
CA PHE A 123 -5.39 -0.89 23.50
C PHE A 123 -5.85 -0.13 22.25
N ILE A 124 -6.83 -0.63 21.50
CA ILE A 124 -7.50 0.10 20.42
C ILE A 124 -8.96 0.31 20.80
N ASP A 125 -9.37 1.56 20.89
CA ASP A 125 -10.75 1.94 21.21
C ASP A 125 -11.66 1.87 19.98
N HIS A 126 -11.14 2.15 18.78
CA HIS A 126 -11.92 2.11 17.54
C HIS A 126 -11.05 1.69 16.34
N MET A 127 -11.58 0.81 15.51
CA MET A 127 -10.94 0.34 14.29
C MET A 127 -11.69 0.88 13.06
N LEU A 128 -10.97 1.50 12.11
CA LEU A 128 -11.52 1.91 10.82
C LEU A 128 -11.11 0.90 9.76
N LEU A 129 -12.10 0.24 9.15
CA LEU A 129 -11.94 -0.91 8.27
C LEU A 129 -12.02 -0.50 6.81
N LEU A 130 -11.15 -1.06 5.97
CA LEU A 130 -11.17 -0.84 4.53
C LEU A 130 -12.18 -1.73 3.79
N PHE A 131 -12.47 -2.91 4.33
CA PHE A 131 -13.34 -3.89 3.71
C PHE A 131 -14.42 -4.35 4.67
N ASP A 132 -15.65 -4.51 4.17
CA ASP A 132 -16.80 -4.90 5.00
C ASP A 132 -16.61 -6.30 5.62
N PHE A 133 -16.00 -7.24 4.90
CA PHE A 133 -15.75 -8.59 5.42
C PHE A 133 -14.84 -8.62 6.68
N GLU A 134 -14.07 -7.57 6.93
CA GLU A 134 -13.19 -7.47 8.10
C GLU A 134 -14.00 -7.33 9.39
N LYS A 135 -15.19 -6.71 9.30
CA LYS A 135 -16.04 -6.35 10.41
C LYS A 135 -16.31 -7.52 11.36
N LYS A 136 -16.65 -8.69 10.81
CA LYS A 136 -16.95 -9.90 11.60
C LYS A 136 -15.84 -10.27 12.59
N TYR A 137 -14.58 -10.11 12.23
CA TYR A 137 -13.44 -10.48 13.09
C TYR A 137 -13.28 -9.55 14.29
N PHE A 138 -13.69 -8.29 14.17
CA PHE A 138 -13.63 -7.30 15.24
C PHE A 138 -14.89 -7.29 16.07
N ASP A 139 -16.06 -7.53 15.48
CA ASP A 139 -17.35 -7.70 16.18
C ASP A 139 -17.34 -8.91 17.11
N GLU A 140 -16.82 -10.06 16.66
CA GLU A 140 -16.65 -11.29 17.47
C GLU A 140 -15.87 -11.04 18.77
N GLU A 141 -14.95 -10.12 18.78
CA GLU A 141 -14.14 -9.75 19.94
C GLU A 141 -14.65 -8.47 20.64
N ASN A 142 -15.80 -7.93 20.25
CA ASN A 142 -16.41 -6.69 20.78
C ASN A 142 -15.44 -5.49 20.70
N ILE A 143 -14.75 -5.31 19.59
CA ILE A 143 -13.96 -4.11 19.29
C ILE A 143 -14.83 -3.17 18.45
N LYS A 144 -15.01 -1.93 18.94
CA LYS A 144 -15.73 -0.91 18.17
C LYS A 144 -15.03 -0.70 16.82
N ASN A 145 -15.80 -0.79 15.74
CA ASN A 145 -15.26 -0.63 14.41
C ASN A 145 -16.25 0.07 13.49
N SER A 146 -15.75 0.64 12.41
CA SER A 146 -16.54 1.22 11.33
C SER A 146 -15.95 0.85 10.00
N PHE A 147 -16.77 0.36 9.09
CA PHE A 147 -16.41 0.21 7.69
C PHE A 147 -16.40 1.60 7.03
N VAL A 148 -15.24 2.04 6.57
CA VAL A 148 -15.05 3.36 5.95
C VAL A 148 -14.79 3.28 4.45
N GLY A 149 -14.63 2.07 3.91
CA GLY A 149 -14.31 1.85 2.50
C GLY A 149 -12.83 2.05 2.17
N HIS A 150 -12.46 1.61 0.98
CA HIS A 150 -11.10 1.80 0.49
C HIS A 150 -11.04 3.07 -0.38
N PRO A 151 -10.11 4.02 -0.14
CA PRO A 151 -10.05 5.30 -0.87
C PRO A 151 -9.94 5.16 -2.38
N LEU A 152 -9.33 4.08 -2.88
CA LEU A 152 -9.23 3.81 -4.33
C LEU A 152 -10.60 3.64 -5.00
N ILE A 153 -11.66 3.29 -4.24
CA ILE A 153 -13.00 3.09 -4.79
C ILE A 153 -13.73 4.43 -4.99
N GLU A 154 -13.34 5.47 -4.25
CA GLU A 154 -13.92 6.82 -4.37
C GLU A 154 -13.50 7.51 -5.69
N HIS A 155 -12.37 7.15 -6.26
CA HIS A 155 -11.91 7.67 -7.55
C HIS A 155 -12.70 6.99 -8.67
N LYS A 156 -13.83 7.59 -9.06
CA LYS A 156 -14.56 7.16 -10.26
C LYS A 156 -13.62 7.27 -11.47
N ASN A 157 -13.31 6.14 -12.07
CA ASN A 157 -12.57 6.09 -13.34
C ASN A 157 -13.42 6.77 -14.42
N ILE A 158 -13.07 7.98 -14.77
CA ILE A 158 -13.65 8.68 -15.92
C ILE A 158 -13.00 8.04 -17.15
N ARG A 159 -13.77 7.28 -17.90
CA ARG A 159 -13.35 6.85 -19.24
C ARG A 159 -13.16 8.11 -20.08
N THR A 160 -11.93 8.43 -20.39
CA THR A 160 -11.55 9.56 -21.25
C THR A 160 -10.93 9.00 -22.52
N ASN A 161 -11.20 9.65 -23.66
CA ASN A 161 -10.55 9.31 -24.92
C ASN A 161 -9.01 9.39 -24.80
N LEU A 162 -8.36 8.36 -25.34
CA LEU A 162 -6.91 8.18 -25.29
C LEU A 162 -6.18 8.85 -26.45
N ASP A 163 -6.90 9.53 -27.35
CA ASP A 163 -6.48 9.92 -28.68
C ASP A 163 -5.12 10.63 -28.82
N ASN A 164 -4.44 10.93 -27.69
CA ASN A 164 -3.12 11.56 -27.69
C ASN A 164 -2.11 10.98 -26.68
N LEU A 165 -2.40 9.85 -26.00
CA LEU A 165 -1.54 9.36 -24.91
C LEU A 165 -0.65 8.18 -25.30
N ILE A 166 -1.14 7.32 -26.17
CA ILE A 166 -0.38 6.24 -26.81
C ILE A 166 -0.87 6.20 -28.27
N ALA A 167 0.05 6.37 -29.21
CA ALA A 167 -0.25 6.27 -30.63
C ALA A 167 -0.39 4.80 -31.03
N THR A 168 -1.51 4.15 -30.63
CA THR A 168 -1.76 2.76 -31.01
C THR A 168 -3.25 2.50 -31.20
N ASP A 169 -3.59 1.90 -32.33
CA ASP A 169 -4.91 1.31 -32.58
C ASP A 169 -5.04 -0.09 -31.97
N LYS A 170 -3.98 -0.58 -31.35
CA LYS A 170 -3.88 -1.93 -30.78
C LYS A 170 -4.58 -2.03 -29.43
N LYS A 171 -5.05 -3.22 -29.09
CA LYS A 171 -5.61 -3.52 -27.76
C LYS A 171 -4.50 -3.49 -26.70
N ILE A 172 -4.72 -2.77 -25.62
CA ILE A 172 -3.73 -2.54 -24.57
C ILE A 172 -3.80 -3.62 -23.50
N ILE A 173 -2.65 -4.17 -23.13
CA ILE A 173 -2.46 -5.02 -21.94
C ILE A 173 -1.58 -4.27 -20.95
N SER A 174 -2.14 -3.97 -19.76
CA SER A 174 -1.43 -3.29 -18.67
C SER A 174 -0.63 -4.26 -17.81
N LEU A 175 0.64 -3.93 -17.54
CA LEU A 175 1.58 -4.76 -16.79
C LEU A 175 2.08 -4.02 -15.55
N PHE A 176 1.87 -4.61 -14.36
CA PHE A 176 2.24 -4.04 -13.07
C PHE A 176 3.26 -4.93 -12.35
N PRO A 177 4.57 -4.71 -12.54
CA PRO A 177 5.62 -5.55 -11.95
C PRO A 177 5.83 -5.31 -10.45
N GLY A 178 5.13 -4.33 -9.87
CA GLY A 178 5.30 -3.90 -8.50
C GLY A 178 5.99 -2.54 -8.39
N SER A 179 6.09 -2.03 -7.16
CA SER A 179 6.68 -0.72 -6.86
C SER A 179 8.08 -0.80 -6.23
N ARG A 180 8.56 -1.98 -5.90
CA ARG A 180 9.86 -2.19 -5.24
C ARG A 180 10.87 -2.73 -6.23
N LYS A 181 12.10 -2.22 -6.17
CA LYS A 181 13.20 -2.69 -7.03
C LYS A 181 13.37 -4.21 -7.02
N SER A 182 13.28 -4.85 -5.85
CA SER A 182 13.38 -6.32 -5.70
C SER A 182 12.24 -7.09 -6.39
N GLU A 183 11.05 -6.52 -6.47
CA GLU A 183 9.90 -7.11 -7.17
C GLU A 183 10.08 -6.97 -8.68
N ILE A 184 10.48 -5.79 -9.13
CA ILE A 184 10.70 -5.44 -10.54
C ILE A 184 11.78 -6.34 -11.17
N LEU A 185 12.93 -6.50 -10.49
CA LEU A 185 14.03 -7.37 -10.96
C LEU A 185 13.61 -8.83 -11.16
N VAL A 186 12.58 -9.28 -10.44
CA VAL A 186 12.08 -10.66 -10.54
C VAL A 186 10.93 -10.77 -11.54
N LEU A 187 10.03 -9.79 -11.59
CA LEU A 187 8.79 -9.90 -12.36
C LEU A 187 8.91 -9.35 -13.78
N VAL A 188 9.78 -8.35 -14.04
CA VAL A 188 9.94 -7.80 -15.40
C VAL A 188 10.44 -8.86 -16.37
N PRO A 189 11.47 -9.70 -16.08
CA PRO A 189 11.87 -10.78 -16.98
C PRO A 189 10.71 -11.74 -17.30
N ILE A 190 9.91 -12.11 -16.30
CA ILE A 190 8.75 -13.01 -16.48
C ILE A 190 7.69 -12.36 -17.39
N LEU A 191 7.44 -11.08 -17.21
CA LEU A 191 6.49 -10.34 -18.05
C LEU A 191 7.00 -10.15 -19.48
N LEU A 192 8.31 -9.98 -19.68
CA LEU A 192 8.92 -9.93 -20.99
C LEU A 192 8.80 -11.28 -21.72
N ASP A 193 9.01 -12.40 -21.00
CA ASP A 193 8.79 -13.73 -21.57
C ASP A 193 7.31 -13.97 -21.93
N PHE A 194 6.38 -13.50 -21.11
CA PHE A 194 4.95 -13.50 -21.43
C PHE A 194 4.68 -12.73 -22.72
N ILE A 195 5.24 -11.52 -22.89
CA ILE A 195 5.09 -10.72 -24.13
C ILE A 195 5.64 -11.46 -25.35
N LYS A 196 6.83 -12.08 -25.25
CA LYS A 196 7.40 -12.89 -26.34
C LYS A 196 6.44 -14.00 -26.79
N ILE A 197 5.86 -14.73 -25.82
CA ILE A 197 4.89 -15.79 -26.12
C ILE A 197 3.65 -15.23 -26.85
N MET A 198 3.15 -14.08 -26.39
CA MET A 198 2.01 -13.42 -27.02
C MET A 198 2.31 -12.95 -28.44
N ASN A 199 3.51 -12.41 -28.68
CA ASN A 199 3.95 -11.96 -30.01
C ASN A 199 4.14 -13.13 -30.98
N ILE A 200 4.66 -14.28 -30.51
CA ILE A 200 4.79 -15.51 -31.35
C ILE A 200 3.41 -15.99 -31.84
N LYS A 201 2.37 -15.77 -31.03
CA LYS A 201 1.00 -16.14 -31.41
C LYS A 201 0.32 -15.13 -32.35
N ASN A 202 1.04 -14.12 -32.82
CA ASN A 202 0.58 -13.07 -33.73
C ASN A 202 -0.65 -12.28 -33.23
N TYR A 203 -0.77 -12.12 -31.90
CA TYR A 203 -1.79 -11.23 -31.34
C TYR A 203 -1.35 -9.78 -31.49
N ASP A 204 -2.22 -8.93 -32.00
CA ASP A 204 -1.96 -7.49 -32.17
C ASP A 204 -2.27 -6.71 -30.91
N TYR A 205 -1.36 -6.82 -29.94
CA TYR A 205 -1.44 -6.12 -28.65
C TYR A 205 -0.33 -5.09 -28.47
N SER A 206 -0.61 -4.04 -27.72
CA SER A 206 0.37 -3.13 -27.13
C SER A 206 0.48 -3.41 -25.64
N PHE A 207 1.70 -3.47 -25.12
CA PHE A 207 1.98 -3.76 -23.72
C PHE A 207 2.49 -2.52 -23.02
N VAL A 208 1.89 -2.20 -21.87
CA VAL A 208 2.27 -1.00 -21.11
C VAL A 208 2.68 -1.36 -19.69
N PHE A 209 3.95 -1.16 -19.37
CA PHE A 209 4.45 -1.27 -18.01
C PHE A 209 4.09 -0.01 -17.21
N HIS A 210 3.39 -0.19 -16.10
CA HIS A 210 3.12 0.84 -15.11
C HIS A 210 4.21 0.87 -14.05
N SER A 211 4.92 1.99 -13.95
CA SER A 211 6.04 2.18 -13.03
C SER A 211 5.78 3.29 -12.01
N THR A 212 6.66 3.42 -11.03
CA THR A 212 6.89 4.65 -10.28
C THR A 212 8.00 5.44 -10.96
N ASP A 213 8.09 6.76 -10.74
CA ASP A 213 9.17 7.59 -11.31
C ASP A 213 10.55 7.05 -10.94
N GLU A 214 10.71 6.64 -9.67
CA GLU A 214 11.96 6.08 -9.12
C GLU A 214 12.44 4.81 -9.87
N ASN A 215 11.52 4.01 -10.39
CA ASN A 215 11.83 2.71 -11.00
C ASN A 215 11.65 2.68 -12.52
N LYS A 216 11.22 3.79 -13.13
CA LYS A 216 10.96 3.86 -14.58
C LYS A 216 12.20 3.48 -15.40
N GLU A 217 13.33 4.08 -15.07
CA GLU A 217 14.59 3.84 -15.80
C GLU A 217 15.01 2.36 -15.73
N LEU A 218 14.86 1.73 -14.57
CA LEU A 218 15.16 0.30 -14.41
C LEU A 218 14.32 -0.57 -15.36
N ILE A 219 13.03 -0.28 -15.49
CA ILE A 219 12.14 -1.05 -16.38
C ILE A 219 12.50 -0.76 -17.84
N VAL A 220 12.71 0.53 -18.20
CA VAL A 220 13.09 0.94 -19.55
C VAL A 220 14.35 0.22 -20.02
N ASN A 221 15.38 0.10 -19.18
CA ASN A 221 16.61 -0.58 -19.53
C ASN A 221 16.37 -2.08 -19.80
N ASN A 222 15.60 -2.76 -18.95
CA ASN A 222 15.23 -4.17 -19.18
C ASN A 222 14.41 -4.36 -20.48
N VAL A 223 13.51 -3.44 -20.80
CA VAL A 223 12.71 -3.48 -22.02
C VAL A 223 13.62 -3.30 -23.24
N LYS A 224 14.51 -2.32 -23.24
CA LYS A 224 15.48 -2.09 -24.33
C LYS A 224 16.35 -3.33 -24.59
N ASP A 225 16.85 -3.95 -23.52
CA ASP A 225 17.68 -5.15 -23.62
C ASP A 225 16.93 -6.35 -24.23
N SER A 226 15.60 -6.37 -24.08
CA SER A 226 14.73 -7.43 -24.60
C SER A 226 14.54 -7.38 -26.12
N LYS A 227 14.78 -6.22 -26.75
CA LYS A 227 14.56 -5.94 -28.20
C LYS A 227 13.12 -6.17 -28.66
N ILE A 228 12.14 -5.99 -27.78
CA ILE A 228 10.70 -6.09 -28.09
C ILE A 228 10.17 -4.69 -28.34
N GLU A 229 9.50 -4.46 -29.48
CA GLU A 229 9.13 -3.12 -29.96
C GLU A 229 7.76 -2.60 -29.46
N ASN A 230 6.82 -3.49 -29.14
CA ASN A 230 5.44 -3.11 -28.78
C ASN A 230 5.24 -2.90 -27.27
N ILE A 231 6.20 -2.25 -26.60
CA ILE A 231 6.20 -2.03 -25.15
C ILE A 231 6.43 -0.56 -24.83
N ASP A 232 5.52 0.00 -24.03
CA ASP A 232 5.64 1.32 -23.42
C ASP A 232 5.89 1.23 -21.92
N VAL A 233 6.57 2.24 -21.34
CA VAL A 233 6.79 2.34 -19.88
C VAL A 233 6.34 3.71 -19.39
N ILE A 234 5.35 3.74 -18.51
CA ILE A 234 4.73 4.95 -18.00
C ILE A 234 4.87 5.06 -16.48
N SER A 235 5.00 6.31 -15.98
CA SER A 235 5.07 6.58 -14.53
C SER A 235 4.10 7.67 -14.05
N ASP A 236 3.61 8.53 -14.93
CA ASP A 236 2.62 9.54 -14.57
C ASP A 236 1.29 8.94 -14.13
N ASP A 237 0.81 9.31 -12.93
CA ASP A 237 -0.37 8.70 -12.31
C ASP A 237 -1.67 8.98 -13.08
N ASN A 238 -1.79 10.14 -13.73
CA ASN A 238 -2.96 10.47 -14.54
C ASN A 238 -2.99 9.62 -15.81
N ILE A 239 -1.84 9.48 -16.47
CA ILE A 239 -1.68 8.66 -17.66
C ILE A 239 -1.93 7.20 -17.32
N LYS A 240 -1.35 6.69 -16.22
CA LYS A 240 -1.58 5.30 -15.75
C LYS A 240 -3.06 4.97 -15.56
N SER A 241 -3.81 5.87 -14.94
CA SER A 241 -5.24 5.67 -14.69
C SER A 241 -6.04 5.59 -16.00
N LYS A 242 -5.73 6.47 -16.96
CA LYS A 242 -6.39 6.49 -18.28
C LYS A 242 -6.10 5.21 -19.07
N ILE A 243 -4.81 4.82 -19.14
CA ILE A 243 -4.39 3.61 -19.86
C ILE A 243 -5.00 2.35 -19.24
N LEU A 244 -5.00 2.26 -17.90
CA LEU A 244 -5.63 1.13 -17.22
C LEU A 244 -7.12 1.03 -17.57
N SER A 245 -7.85 2.15 -17.55
CA SER A 245 -9.28 2.15 -17.88
C SER A 245 -9.59 1.75 -19.33
N SER A 246 -8.62 1.85 -20.22
CA SER A 246 -8.73 1.48 -21.64
C SER A 246 -8.09 0.12 -21.96
N SER A 247 -7.47 -0.51 -20.95
CA SER A 247 -6.87 -1.84 -21.13
C SER A 247 -7.93 -2.91 -21.20
N ILE A 248 -7.71 -3.88 -22.10
CA ILE A 248 -8.59 -5.06 -22.20
C ILE A 248 -8.24 -6.12 -21.16
N PHE A 249 -7.02 -6.09 -20.65
CA PHE A 249 -6.49 -7.06 -19.70
C PHE A 249 -5.33 -6.47 -18.89
N ALA A 250 -5.11 -6.98 -17.69
CA ALA A 250 -3.97 -6.61 -16.87
C ALA A 250 -3.27 -7.82 -16.24
N VAL A 251 -1.95 -7.75 -16.14
CA VAL A 251 -1.16 -8.67 -15.30
C VAL A 251 -0.54 -7.85 -14.18
N CYS A 252 -0.90 -8.14 -12.94
CA CYS A 252 -0.47 -7.33 -11.83
C CYS A 252 0.13 -8.14 -10.68
N LYS A 253 1.16 -7.58 -10.05
CA LYS A 253 1.70 -8.12 -8.81
C LYS A 253 0.67 -7.98 -7.69
N SER A 254 0.55 -9.01 -6.85
CA SER A 254 -0.32 -8.97 -5.67
C SER A 254 -0.02 -7.76 -4.77
N GLY A 255 -1.04 -6.99 -4.43
CA GLY A 255 -0.94 -5.78 -3.60
C GLY A 255 -2.05 -4.77 -3.90
N THR A 256 -1.86 -3.53 -3.46
CA THR A 256 -2.85 -2.45 -3.63
C THR A 256 -3.24 -2.21 -5.11
N VAL A 257 -2.31 -2.46 -6.04
CA VAL A 257 -2.57 -2.29 -7.48
C VAL A 257 -3.65 -3.25 -7.99
N SER A 258 -3.80 -4.44 -7.41
CA SER A 258 -4.87 -5.37 -7.80
C SER A 258 -6.27 -4.79 -7.51
N LEU A 259 -6.39 -3.97 -6.47
CA LEU A 259 -7.64 -3.24 -6.17
C LEU A 259 -7.91 -2.13 -7.19
N GLN A 260 -6.85 -1.43 -7.63
CA GLN A 260 -6.99 -0.42 -8.70
C GLN A 260 -7.48 -1.05 -9.99
N VAL A 261 -6.90 -2.19 -10.38
CA VAL A 261 -7.29 -2.94 -11.57
C VAL A 261 -8.73 -3.42 -11.46
N CYS A 262 -9.13 -3.97 -10.32
CA CYS A 262 -10.53 -4.37 -10.06
C CYS A 262 -11.48 -3.16 -10.12
N SER A 263 -11.12 -2.02 -9.53
CA SER A 263 -11.98 -0.82 -9.56
C SER A 263 -12.11 -0.23 -10.95
N ALA A 264 -11.14 -0.47 -11.84
CA ALA A 264 -11.20 -0.11 -13.25
C ALA A 264 -12.04 -1.08 -14.09
N ASN A 265 -12.57 -2.16 -13.49
CA ASN A 265 -13.28 -3.25 -14.17
C ASN A 265 -12.46 -3.92 -15.29
N VAL A 266 -11.15 -4.01 -15.11
CA VAL A 266 -10.26 -4.67 -16.08
C VAL A 266 -10.02 -6.11 -15.65
N PRO A 267 -10.32 -7.10 -16.52
CA PRO A 267 -9.96 -8.50 -16.27
C PRO A 267 -8.48 -8.65 -16.00
N SER A 268 -8.08 -9.45 -15.00
CA SER A 268 -6.68 -9.51 -14.64
C SER A 268 -6.23 -10.84 -14.07
N ILE A 269 -4.93 -11.10 -14.20
CA ILE A 269 -4.20 -12.15 -13.49
C ILE A 269 -3.32 -11.51 -12.43
N ILE A 270 -3.42 -12.00 -11.20
CA ILE A 270 -2.55 -11.59 -10.11
C ILE A 270 -1.39 -12.57 -10.01
N ILE A 271 -0.17 -12.07 -10.14
CA ILE A 271 1.05 -12.85 -10.04
C ILE A 271 1.82 -12.52 -8.77
N TYR A 272 2.50 -13.52 -8.23
CA TYR A 272 3.38 -13.34 -7.09
C TYR A 272 4.52 -14.35 -7.15
N LYS A 273 5.76 -13.90 -6.93
CA LYS A 273 6.92 -14.79 -6.86
C LYS A 273 7.64 -14.59 -5.54
N LEU A 274 7.74 -15.66 -4.77
CA LEU A 274 8.53 -15.74 -3.54
C LEU A 274 9.89 -16.36 -3.83
N ASN A 275 10.92 -15.95 -3.10
CA ASN A 275 12.13 -16.75 -3.02
C ASN A 275 11.83 -18.04 -2.23
N ILE A 276 12.65 -19.07 -2.44
CA ILE A 276 12.44 -20.42 -1.86
C ILE A 276 12.32 -20.36 -0.33
N ILE A 277 13.13 -19.55 0.35
CA ILE A 277 13.12 -19.42 1.81
C ILE A 277 11.78 -18.84 2.29
N ASN A 278 11.33 -17.73 1.68
CA ASN A 278 10.06 -17.12 2.03
C ASN A 278 8.87 -18.02 1.66
N PHE A 279 8.97 -18.79 0.59
CA PHE A 279 7.96 -19.78 0.21
C PHE A 279 7.85 -20.90 1.26
N MET A 280 8.97 -21.42 1.75
CA MET A 280 9.00 -22.43 2.81
C MET A 280 8.38 -21.88 4.11
N ILE A 281 8.76 -20.66 4.51
CA ILE A 281 8.19 -19.99 5.69
C ILE A 281 6.68 -19.80 5.51
N PHE A 282 6.24 -19.33 4.34
CA PHE A 282 4.82 -19.14 4.06
C PHE A 282 4.03 -20.46 4.12
N LYS A 283 4.56 -21.54 3.55
CA LYS A 283 3.94 -22.86 3.58
C LYS A 283 3.75 -23.42 5.00
N PHE A 284 4.64 -23.06 5.94
CA PHE A 284 4.51 -23.46 7.35
C PHE A 284 3.57 -22.57 8.16
N LEU A 285 3.35 -21.31 7.73
CA LEU A 285 2.55 -20.34 8.49
C LEU A 285 1.10 -20.23 8.03
N VAL A 286 0.81 -20.66 6.81
CA VAL A 286 -0.50 -20.56 6.16
C VAL A 286 -1.00 -21.97 5.85
N ASN A 287 -1.33 -22.70 6.90
CA ASN A 287 -2.13 -23.93 6.83
C ASN A 287 -3.53 -23.63 7.35
#